data_d4436f0865df2a121292b124bd76d719
#
_entry.id   d4436f0865df2a121292b124bd76d719
#
_cell.length_a   1.000
_cell.length_b   1.000
_cell.length_c   1.000
_cell.angle_alpha   90.00
_cell.angle_beta   90.00
_cell.angle_gamma   90.00
#
_symmetry.space_group_name_H-M   'P 1'
#
loop_
_entity.id
_entity.type
_entity.pdbx_description
1 polymer ?
#
loop_
_entity_poly.entity_id
_entity_poly.type
_entity_poly.pdbx_seq_one_letter_code
_entity_poly.pdbx_strand_id
1 'polypeptide(L)'
;YDSYKKWAGFEIPDFPKEKYNGLGEMHEYIGNYTRPRAATAQDAEDLITMSLQDAVADGVTVVEGSVDIQFVVHCNNSIDEFLAMVSRIKDNFKDKIDFRPELGMGKLFPKEKIAAWAPACIESGIFKSIDLYGPEVFEGLEDFKPLYDLAGKCGIKRKAHVGEFSDAKSVKQFIDYFELEEVQHGIGAVQDDEILKYLVDKKIRCNVTPASNVMLTAVDKLENHPIRKMYDAGVRLTIC
;
A
#
# COMPACT_ATOMS: atom_id res chain seq x y z
N TYR A 1 12.57 -10.52 -1.66
CA TYR A 1 12.77 -11.05 -3.01
C TYR A 1 13.41 -12.43 -2.99
N ASP A 2 14.49 -12.62 -2.24
CA ASP A 2 15.19 -13.92 -2.16
C ASP A 2 14.33 -15.00 -1.50
N SER A 3 13.60 -14.64 -0.44
CA SER A 3 12.64 -15.53 0.21
C SER A 3 11.52 -15.91 -0.75
N TYR A 4 11.02 -14.94 -1.54
CA TYR A 4 10.00 -15.19 -2.56
C TYR A 4 10.50 -16.16 -3.65
N LYS A 5 11.73 -16.00 -4.15
CA LYS A 5 12.33 -16.93 -5.13
C LYS A 5 12.36 -18.36 -4.60
N LYS A 6 12.77 -18.54 -3.35
CA LYS A 6 12.81 -19.86 -2.71
C LYS A 6 11.43 -20.48 -2.58
N TRP A 7 10.45 -19.69 -2.18
CA TRP A 7 9.08 -20.15 -2.01
C TRP A 7 8.39 -20.47 -3.34
N ALA A 8 8.62 -19.67 -4.38
CA ALA A 8 7.95 -19.83 -5.67
C ALA A 8 8.19 -21.20 -6.32
N GLY A 9 9.36 -21.80 -6.11
CA GLY A 9 9.70 -23.12 -6.63
C GLY A 9 9.95 -23.17 -8.14
N PHE A 10 10.10 -22.00 -8.78
CA PHE A 10 10.51 -21.86 -10.18
C PHE A 10 11.44 -20.66 -10.32
N GLU A 11 12.15 -20.62 -11.45
CA GLU A 11 13.08 -19.52 -11.69
C GLU A 11 12.33 -18.23 -11.97
N ILE A 12 12.59 -17.22 -11.12
CA ILE A 12 12.09 -15.85 -11.29
C ILE A 12 13.28 -15.02 -11.72
N PRO A 13 13.19 -14.30 -12.85
CA PRO A 13 14.26 -13.41 -13.27
C PRO A 13 14.64 -12.43 -12.16
N ASP A 14 15.89 -12.01 -12.13
CA ASP A 14 16.29 -10.91 -11.27
C ASP A 14 15.52 -9.63 -11.66
N PHE A 15 15.35 -8.73 -10.70
CA PHE A 15 14.85 -7.40 -11.02
C PHE A 15 15.71 -6.79 -12.13
N PRO A 16 15.10 -6.08 -13.08
CA PRO A 16 15.85 -5.43 -14.14
C PRO A 16 16.93 -4.54 -13.52
N LYS A 17 18.13 -4.59 -14.08
CA LYS A 17 19.22 -3.68 -13.67
C LYS A 17 18.93 -2.25 -14.09
N GLU A 18 18.12 -2.09 -15.13
CA GLU A 18 17.61 -0.85 -15.62
C GLU A 18 16.25 -0.53 -14.95
N LYS A 19 15.89 0.72 -14.93
CA LYS A 19 14.62 1.16 -14.37
C LYS A 19 13.45 0.63 -15.19
N TYR A 20 12.31 0.43 -14.54
CA TYR A 20 11.06 0.23 -15.24
C TYR A 20 10.63 1.50 -15.97
N ASN A 21 10.00 1.34 -17.11
CA ASN A 21 9.31 2.43 -17.80
C ASN A 21 7.94 2.68 -17.14
N GLY A 22 7.98 3.09 -15.87
CA GLY A 22 6.80 3.39 -15.07
C GLY A 22 6.11 2.15 -14.46
N LEU A 23 4.96 2.42 -13.84
CA LEU A 23 4.19 1.44 -13.06
C LEU A 23 3.68 0.25 -13.90
N GLY A 24 3.36 0.49 -15.19
CA GLY A 24 2.80 -0.52 -16.08
C GLY A 24 3.75 -1.70 -16.30
N GLU A 25 5.02 -1.42 -16.56
CA GLU A 25 6.04 -2.46 -16.79
C GLU A 25 6.31 -3.27 -15.52
N MET A 26 6.31 -2.62 -14.35
CA MET A 26 6.40 -3.34 -13.09
C MET A 26 5.18 -4.27 -12.87
N HIS A 27 3.98 -3.81 -13.17
CA HIS A 27 2.77 -4.64 -13.07
C HIS A 27 2.81 -5.82 -14.03
N GLU A 28 3.38 -5.65 -15.22
CA GLU A 28 3.60 -6.75 -16.17
C GLU A 28 4.57 -7.79 -15.60
N TYR A 29 5.69 -7.34 -15.03
CA TYR A 29 6.63 -8.22 -14.34
C TYR A 29 5.95 -9.02 -13.20
N ILE A 30 5.20 -8.34 -12.33
CA ILE A 30 4.43 -8.97 -11.26
C ILE A 30 3.41 -9.97 -11.83
N GLY A 31 2.70 -9.60 -12.88
CA GLY A 31 1.72 -10.45 -13.54
C GLY A 31 2.31 -11.72 -14.12
N ASN A 32 3.49 -11.63 -14.69
CA ASN A 32 4.15 -12.75 -15.36
C ASN A 32 4.88 -13.69 -14.38
N TYR A 33 5.42 -13.18 -13.28
CA TYR A 33 6.35 -13.96 -12.44
C TYR A 33 5.88 -14.17 -11.00
N THR A 34 5.05 -13.29 -10.44
CA THR A 34 4.61 -13.43 -9.05
C THR A 34 3.19 -13.95 -8.92
N ARG A 35 2.24 -13.38 -9.65
CA ARG A 35 0.82 -13.80 -9.59
C ARG A 35 0.57 -15.26 -9.91
N PRO A 36 1.22 -15.88 -10.92
CA PRO A 36 0.96 -17.28 -11.27
C PRO A 36 1.22 -18.26 -10.12
N ARG A 37 2.09 -17.90 -9.17
CA ARG A 37 2.38 -18.75 -8.00
C ARG A 37 1.42 -18.53 -6.86
N ALA A 38 0.91 -17.32 -6.66
CA ALA A 38 -0.03 -16.97 -5.60
C ALA A 38 -1.47 -17.22 -6.06
N ALA A 39 -1.92 -18.46 -6.04
CA ALA A 39 -3.21 -18.88 -6.61
C ALA A 39 -4.21 -19.40 -5.56
N THR A 40 -3.75 -19.72 -4.34
CA THR A 40 -4.58 -20.31 -3.28
C THR A 40 -4.55 -19.46 -2.01
N ALA A 41 -5.47 -19.72 -1.09
CA ALA A 41 -5.47 -19.09 0.23
C ALA A 41 -4.16 -19.38 0.99
N GLN A 42 -3.63 -20.60 0.86
CA GLN A 42 -2.35 -20.98 1.47
C GLN A 42 -1.19 -20.17 0.88
N ASP A 43 -1.17 -19.96 -0.44
CA ASP A 43 -0.14 -19.14 -1.08
C ASP A 43 -0.19 -17.67 -0.59
N ALA A 44 -1.39 -17.12 -0.40
CA ALA A 44 -1.56 -15.78 0.16
C ALA A 44 -1.08 -15.70 1.62
N GLU A 45 -1.41 -16.70 2.45
CA GLU A 45 -0.95 -16.81 3.82
C GLU A 45 0.59 -16.96 3.90
N ASP A 46 1.17 -17.78 3.03
CA ASP A 46 2.62 -17.99 2.94
C ASP A 46 3.36 -16.69 2.57
N LEU A 47 2.86 -15.94 1.59
CA LEU A 47 3.45 -14.65 1.15
C LEU A 47 3.50 -13.63 2.30
N ILE A 48 2.40 -13.46 3.01
CA ILE A 48 2.33 -12.53 4.14
C ILE A 48 3.23 -13.02 5.28
N THR A 49 3.16 -14.31 5.59
CA THR A 49 3.98 -14.95 6.64
C THR A 49 5.47 -14.78 6.37
N MET A 50 5.90 -15.04 5.14
CA MET A 50 7.29 -14.89 4.72
C MET A 50 7.77 -13.44 4.84
N SER A 51 6.95 -12.47 4.42
CA SER A 51 7.29 -11.05 4.55
C SER A 51 7.46 -10.63 6.00
N LEU A 52 6.62 -11.14 6.91
CA LEU A 52 6.75 -10.89 8.34
C LEU A 52 7.96 -11.60 8.96
N GLN A 53 8.31 -12.81 8.49
CA GLN A 53 9.53 -13.51 8.91
C GLN A 53 10.78 -12.74 8.53
N ASP A 54 10.84 -12.22 7.30
CA ASP A 54 11.95 -11.38 6.84
C ASP A 54 12.05 -10.11 7.68
N ALA A 55 10.93 -9.42 7.95
CA ALA A 55 10.91 -8.24 8.80
C ALA A 55 11.41 -8.53 10.23
N VAL A 56 10.99 -9.65 10.83
CA VAL A 56 11.49 -10.08 12.14
C VAL A 56 12.99 -10.36 12.11
N ALA A 57 13.49 -11.02 11.04
CA ALA A 57 14.91 -11.32 10.89
C ALA A 57 15.74 -10.04 10.75
N ASP A 58 15.19 -9.00 10.15
CA ASP A 58 15.80 -7.66 10.03
C ASP A 58 15.68 -6.81 11.29
N GLY A 59 15.06 -7.33 12.37
CA GLY A 59 14.89 -6.62 13.64
C GLY A 59 13.76 -5.61 13.66
N VAL A 60 12.83 -5.65 12.71
CA VAL A 60 11.64 -4.80 12.69
C VAL A 60 10.69 -5.23 13.80
N THR A 61 10.18 -4.28 14.57
CA THR A 61 9.27 -4.53 15.69
C THR A 61 7.81 -4.17 15.41
N VAL A 62 7.56 -3.32 14.41
CA VAL A 62 6.22 -2.90 13.98
C VAL A 62 6.16 -2.93 12.46
N VAL A 63 5.13 -3.56 11.90
CA VAL A 63 4.83 -3.53 10.46
C VAL A 63 3.39 -3.06 10.25
N GLU A 64 3.20 -1.93 9.58
CA GLU A 64 1.95 -1.57 8.92
C GLU A 64 2.04 -2.07 7.48
N GLY A 65 1.47 -3.23 7.20
CA GLY A 65 1.64 -3.94 5.92
C GLY A 65 0.33 -4.16 5.19
N SER A 66 0.34 -3.90 3.89
CA SER A 66 -0.85 -4.07 3.05
C SER A 66 -1.19 -5.55 2.85
N VAL A 67 -2.45 -5.89 3.11
CA VAL A 67 -3.07 -7.16 2.77
C VAL A 67 -4.19 -6.84 1.77
N ASP A 68 -3.97 -7.23 0.52
CA ASP A 68 -4.86 -6.85 -0.56
C ASP A 68 -6.20 -7.59 -0.47
N ILE A 69 -7.30 -6.85 -0.61
CA ILE A 69 -8.67 -7.40 -0.59
C ILE A 69 -8.89 -8.42 -1.72
N GLN A 70 -8.12 -8.36 -2.80
CA GLN A 70 -8.22 -9.35 -3.88
C GLN A 70 -7.89 -10.78 -3.42
N PHE A 71 -7.16 -10.96 -2.30
CA PHE A 71 -6.90 -12.28 -1.73
C PHE A 71 -8.18 -13.01 -1.27
N VAL A 72 -9.31 -12.31 -1.09
CA VAL A 72 -10.62 -12.93 -0.87
C VAL A 72 -10.98 -13.90 -2.00
N VAL A 73 -10.53 -13.63 -3.24
CA VAL A 73 -10.72 -14.55 -4.38
C VAL A 73 -10.07 -15.91 -4.10
N HIS A 74 -8.90 -15.91 -3.49
CA HIS A 74 -8.16 -17.12 -3.14
C HIS A 74 -8.76 -17.86 -1.93
N CYS A 75 -9.53 -17.15 -1.11
CA CYS A 75 -10.32 -17.69 0.00
C CYS A 75 -11.75 -18.07 -0.44
N ASN A 76 -11.92 -18.67 -1.61
CA ASN A 76 -13.21 -19.12 -2.17
C ASN A 76 -14.25 -18.00 -2.28
N ASN A 77 -13.84 -16.74 -2.43
CA ASN A 77 -14.66 -15.52 -2.31
C ASN A 77 -15.37 -15.40 -0.94
N SER A 78 -14.83 -16.01 0.10
CA SER A 78 -15.34 -15.96 1.47
C SER A 78 -14.59 -14.92 2.28
N ILE A 79 -15.30 -13.89 2.72
CA ILE A 79 -14.77 -12.87 3.63
C ILE A 79 -14.38 -13.48 4.97
N ASP A 80 -15.16 -14.42 5.48
CA ASP A 80 -14.88 -15.06 6.77
C ASP A 80 -13.58 -15.87 6.74
N GLU A 81 -13.33 -16.62 5.63
CA GLU A 81 -12.06 -17.32 5.43
C GLU A 81 -10.87 -16.36 5.33
N PHE A 82 -11.03 -15.25 4.60
CA PHE A 82 -10.01 -14.21 4.49
C PHE A 82 -9.69 -13.56 5.84
N LEU A 83 -10.71 -13.14 6.59
CA LEU A 83 -10.53 -12.55 7.92
C LEU A 83 -9.91 -13.56 8.91
N ALA A 84 -10.32 -14.82 8.86
CA ALA A 84 -9.73 -15.88 9.67
C ALA A 84 -8.26 -16.11 9.33
N MET A 85 -7.88 -16.06 8.03
CA MET A 85 -6.48 -16.15 7.59
C MET A 85 -5.65 -14.99 8.15
N VAL A 86 -6.09 -13.74 8.00
CA VAL A 86 -5.35 -12.57 8.51
C VAL A 86 -5.22 -12.61 10.04
N SER A 87 -6.29 -13.01 10.73
CA SER A 87 -6.28 -13.15 12.19
C SER A 87 -5.27 -14.22 12.64
N ARG A 88 -5.24 -15.39 12.00
CA ARG A 88 -4.25 -16.46 12.25
C ARG A 88 -2.82 -15.96 12.10
N ILE A 89 -2.53 -15.22 11.03
CA ILE A 89 -1.20 -14.64 10.79
C ILE A 89 -0.83 -13.69 11.94
N LYS A 90 -1.73 -12.78 12.35
CA LYS A 90 -1.50 -11.89 13.48
C LYS A 90 -1.18 -12.65 14.76
N ASP A 91 -1.95 -13.69 15.07
CA ASP A 91 -1.77 -14.50 16.26
C ASP A 91 -0.43 -15.24 16.28
N ASN A 92 0.01 -15.73 15.12
CA ASN A 92 1.30 -16.43 14.95
C ASN A 92 2.51 -15.52 15.16
N PHE A 93 2.34 -14.21 14.99
CA PHE A 93 3.41 -13.23 15.09
C PHE A 93 3.32 -12.30 16.31
N LYS A 94 2.26 -12.38 17.12
CA LYS A 94 1.96 -11.43 18.21
C LYS A 94 3.10 -11.20 19.20
N ASP A 95 3.92 -12.23 19.45
CA ASP A 95 5.05 -12.16 20.39
C ASP A 95 6.38 -11.79 19.69
N LYS A 96 6.38 -11.59 18.37
CA LYS A 96 7.57 -11.34 17.57
C LYS A 96 7.56 -9.95 16.94
N ILE A 97 6.41 -9.51 16.47
CA ILE A 97 6.24 -8.24 15.75
C ILE A 97 4.80 -7.73 15.91
N ASP A 98 4.63 -6.43 16.11
CA ASP A 98 3.32 -5.79 16.07
C ASP A 98 2.87 -5.61 14.62
N PHE A 99 2.18 -6.64 14.11
CA PHE A 99 1.62 -6.60 12.76
C PHE A 99 0.27 -5.86 12.76
N ARG A 100 0.22 -4.78 12.03
CA ARG A 100 -0.92 -3.90 11.83
C ARG A 100 -1.40 -3.99 10.38
N PRO A 101 -2.26 -4.97 10.03
CA PRO A 101 -2.70 -5.11 8.65
C PRO A 101 -3.40 -3.85 8.15
N GLU A 102 -3.05 -3.46 6.92
CA GLU A 102 -3.70 -2.44 6.13
C GLU A 102 -4.55 -3.11 5.05
N LEU A 103 -5.79 -2.68 4.87
CA LEU A 103 -6.64 -3.20 3.81
C LEU A 103 -6.30 -2.50 2.50
N GLY A 104 -5.57 -3.19 1.63
CA GLY A 104 -5.23 -2.71 0.29
C GLY A 104 -6.40 -2.86 -0.67
N MET A 105 -6.73 -1.78 -1.39
CA MET A 105 -7.79 -1.74 -2.39
C MET A 105 -7.24 -1.20 -3.71
N GLY A 106 -7.16 -2.06 -4.73
CA GLY A 106 -6.69 -1.66 -6.06
C GLY A 106 -7.81 -1.06 -6.90
N LYS A 107 -7.62 0.14 -7.46
CA LYS A 107 -8.62 0.81 -8.33
C LYS A 107 -8.97 0.02 -9.59
N LEU A 108 -8.09 -0.89 -10.02
CA LEU A 108 -8.31 -1.74 -11.20
C LEU A 108 -9.01 -3.06 -10.86
N PHE A 109 -9.20 -3.38 -9.60
CA PHE A 109 -9.98 -4.55 -9.18
C PHE A 109 -11.48 -4.25 -9.29
N PRO A 110 -12.35 -5.25 -9.55
CA PRO A 110 -13.79 -5.03 -9.69
C PRO A 110 -14.39 -4.30 -8.49
N LYS A 111 -14.92 -3.09 -8.72
CA LYS A 111 -15.43 -2.18 -7.69
C LYS A 111 -16.59 -2.80 -6.90
N GLU A 112 -17.44 -3.57 -7.57
CA GLU A 112 -18.55 -4.29 -6.95
C GLU A 112 -18.07 -5.33 -5.92
N LYS A 113 -16.92 -5.97 -6.16
CA LYS A 113 -16.31 -6.89 -5.20
C LYS A 113 -15.73 -6.13 -4.00
N ILE A 114 -15.03 -5.02 -4.25
CA ILE A 114 -14.51 -4.16 -3.16
C ILE A 114 -15.68 -3.68 -2.31
N ALA A 115 -16.74 -3.15 -2.92
CA ALA A 115 -17.92 -2.65 -2.22
C ALA A 115 -18.62 -3.74 -1.39
N ALA A 116 -18.62 -5.00 -1.86
CA ALA A 116 -19.21 -6.12 -1.16
C ALA A 116 -18.35 -6.62 0.03
N TRP A 117 -17.03 -6.55 -0.06
CA TRP A 117 -16.12 -7.18 0.90
C TRP A 117 -15.47 -6.21 1.90
N ALA A 118 -15.14 -5.00 1.46
CA ALA A 118 -14.40 -4.04 2.28
C ALA A 118 -15.15 -3.62 3.57
N PRO A 119 -16.49 -3.46 3.59
CA PRO A 119 -17.18 -3.09 4.84
C PRO A 119 -16.92 -4.09 5.96
N ALA A 120 -17.04 -5.39 5.70
CA ALA A 120 -16.79 -6.44 6.70
C ALA A 120 -15.32 -6.41 7.20
N CYS A 121 -14.36 -6.14 6.30
CA CYS A 121 -12.94 -5.97 6.69
C CYS A 121 -12.75 -4.76 7.59
N ILE A 122 -13.36 -3.61 7.25
CA ILE A 122 -13.26 -2.35 8.01
C ILE A 122 -13.86 -2.52 9.42
N GLU A 123 -15.00 -3.21 9.53
CA GLU A 123 -15.73 -3.42 10.79
C GLU A 123 -15.13 -4.56 11.63
N SER A 124 -14.28 -5.40 11.08
CA SER A 124 -13.72 -6.58 11.76
C SER A 124 -12.84 -6.28 12.98
N GLY A 125 -12.28 -5.07 13.10
CA GLY A 125 -11.28 -4.70 14.09
C GLY A 125 -9.88 -5.28 13.82
N ILE A 126 -9.72 -6.11 12.78
CA ILE A 126 -8.44 -6.73 12.40
C ILE A 126 -7.54 -5.70 11.73
N PHE A 127 -8.06 -4.99 10.73
CA PHE A 127 -7.35 -3.97 9.98
C PHE A 127 -7.19 -2.67 10.76
N LYS A 128 -6.04 -2.02 10.61
CA LYS A 128 -5.70 -0.76 11.30
C LYS A 128 -5.72 0.45 10.38
N SER A 129 -5.71 0.22 9.08
CA SER A 129 -5.83 1.24 8.05
C SER A 129 -6.46 0.67 6.79
N ILE A 130 -6.90 1.56 5.91
CA ILE A 130 -7.25 1.27 4.52
C ILE A 130 -6.34 2.07 3.61
N ASP A 131 -6.03 1.53 2.45
CA ASP A 131 -5.22 2.16 1.41
C ASP A 131 -5.82 1.93 0.02
N LEU A 132 -5.85 2.98 -0.79
CA LEU A 132 -6.31 2.92 -2.17
C LEU A 132 -5.12 3.16 -3.09
N TYR A 133 -4.83 2.22 -3.99
CA TYR A 133 -3.70 2.28 -4.90
C TYR A 133 -4.10 2.03 -6.36
N GLY A 134 -3.18 2.33 -7.27
CA GLY A 134 -3.36 2.26 -8.72
C GLY A 134 -3.31 3.63 -9.38
N PRO A 135 -3.95 3.86 -10.54
CA PRO A 135 -3.86 5.14 -11.25
C PRO A 135 -4.25 6.33 -10.36
N GLU A 136 -3.38 7.35 -10.32
CA GLU A 136 -3.56 8.54 -9.48
C GLU A 136 -4.48 9.58 -10.15
N VAL A 137 -5.66 9.13 -10.58
CA VAL A 137 -6.69 9.98 -11.20
C VAL A 137 -7.86 10.15 -10.25
N PHE A 138 -8.53 11.30 -10.32
CA PHE A 138 -9.67 11.62 -9.45
C PHE A 138 -10.97 10.94 -9.92
N GLU A 139 -11.08 10.62 -11.20
CA GLU A 139 -12.23 9.94 -11.77
C GLU A 139 -12.45 8.56 -11.13
N GLY A 140 -13.70 8.26 -10.76
CA GLY A 140 -14.09 6.98 -10.16
C GLY A 140 -13.76 6.85 -8.68
N LEU A 141 -13.35 7.92 -8.00
CA LEU A 141 -13.11 7.90 -6.55
C LEU A 141 -14.42 7.86 -5.74
N GLU A 142 -15.52 8.27 -6.33
CA GLU A 142 -16.85 8.26 -5.71
C GLU A 142 -17.28 6.88 -5.22
N ASP A 143 -16.84 5.82 -5.87
CA ASP A 143 -17.15 4.44 -5.48
C ASP A 143 -16.47 4.05 -4.15
N PHE A 144 -15.35 4.68 -3.83
CA PHE A 144 -14.58 4.40 -2.61
C PHE A 144 -14.92 5.30 -1.44
N LYS A 145 -15.53 6.47 -1.69
CA LYS A 145 -15.86 7.44 -0.62
C LYS A 145 -16.65 6.83 0.53
N PRO A 146 -17.69 5.99 0.30
CA PRO A 146 -18.43 5.36 1.41
C PRO A 146 -17.55 4.48 2.31
N LEU A 147 -16.52 3.83 1.75
CA LEU A 147 -15.59 2.98 2.52
C LEU A 147 -14.67 3.83 3.40
N TYR A 148 -14.21 4.98 2.90
CA TYR A 148 -13.43 5.94 3.68
C TYR A 148 -14.25 6.58 4.81
N ASP A 149 -15.52 6.88 4.55
CA ASP A 149 -16.44 7.37 5.58
C ASP A 149 -16.69 6.31 6.66
N LEU A 150 -16.84 5.05 6.26
CA LEU A 150 -16.97 3.93 7.20
C LEU A 150 -15.69 3.73 8.03
N ALA A 151 -14.52 3.78 7.39
CA ALA A 151 -13.23 3.69 8.05
C ALA A 151 -13.06 4.78 9.12
N GLY A 152 -13.44 6.02 8.80
CA GLY A 152 -13.45 7.12 9.77
C GLY A 152 -14.38 6.87 10.96
N LYS A 153 -15.57 6.31 10.72
CA LYS A 153 -16.53 5.94 11.80
C LYS A 153 -16.00 4.81 12.67
N CYS A 154 -15.25 3.85 12.07
CA CYS A 154 -14.63 2.74 12.80
C CYS A 154 -13.30 3.12 13.47
N GLY A 155 -12.81 4.34 13.28
CA GLY A 155 -11.56 4.83 13.88
C GLY A 155 -10.30 4.16 13.32
N ILE A 156 -10.35 3.65 12.08
CA ILE A 156 -9.18 3.13 11.36
C ILE A 156 -8.62 4.19 10.41
N LYS A 157 -7.31 4.20 10.25
CA LYS A 157 -6.62 5.21 9.44
C LYS A 157 -6.99 5.12 7.97
N ARG A 158 -7.06 6.29 7.35
CA ARG A 158 -7.36 6.46 5.92
C ARG A 158 -6.10 6.87 5.19
N LYS A 159 -5.64 6.02 4.29
CA LYS A 159 -4.45 6.22 3.47
C LYS A 159 -4.81 6.08 1.99
N ALA A 160 -4.02 6.66 1.11
CA ALA A 160 -4.10 6.44 -0.33
C ALA A 160 -2.77 6.72 -1.01
N HIS A 161 -2.52 6.05 -2.14
CA HIS A 161 -1.42 6.36 -3.04
C HIS A 161 -1.79 7.59 -3.86
N VAL A 162 -1.00 8.65 -3.70
CA VAL A 162 -1.13 9.88 -4.50
C VAL A 162 0.16 10.69 -4.42
N GLY A 163 0.51 11.35 -5.51
CA GLY A 163 1.70 12.19 -5.60
C GLY A 163 2.99 11.40 -5.82
N GLU A 164 2.92 10.16 -6.31
CA GLU A 164 4.07 9.48 -6.90
C GLU A 164 4.29 9.99 -8.32
N PHE A 165 3.23 9.97 -9.14
CA PHE A 165 3.22 10.43 -10.53
C PHE A 165 2.38 11.69 -10.73
N SER A 166 1.47 12.01 -9.82
CA SER A 166 0.58 13.16 -9.88
C SER A 166 1.17 14.40 -9.19
N ASP A 167 0.57 15.54 -9.45
CA ASP A 167 0.99 16.86 -9.00
C ASP A 167 0.56 17.21 -7.56
N ALA A 168 1.02 18.35 -7.06
CA ALA A 168 0.70 18.85 -5.73
C ALA A 168 -0.82 19.07 -5.54
N LYS A 169 -1.52 19.51 -6.58
CA LYS A 169 -2.97 19.73 -6.53
C LYS A 169 -3.72 18.41 -6.31
N SER A 170 -3.31 17.36 -7.00
CA SER A 170 -3.86 16.01 -6.84
C SER A 170 -3.66 15.50 -5.41
N VAL A 171 -2.47 15.68 -4.83
CA VAL A 171 -2.19 15.32 -3.43
C VAL A 171 -3.21 15.97 -2.49
N LYS A 172 -3.41 17.29 -2.61
CA LYS A 172 -4.38 18.01 -1.78
C LYS A 172 -5.81 17.53 -2.00
N GLN A 173 -6.21 17.31 -3.26
CA GLN A 173 -7.57 16.86 -3.60
C GLN A 173 -7.88 15.50 -2.99
N PHE A 174 -6.95 14.53 -3.04
CA PHE A 174 -7.15 13.22 -2.42
C PHE A 174 -7.27 13.32 -0.90
N ILE A 175 -6.40 14.12 -0.27
CA ILE A 175 -6.43 14.33 1.19
C ILE A 175 -7.78 14.91 1.61
N ASP A 176 -8.24 15.97 0.95
CA ASP A 176 -9.50 16.63 1.29
C ASP A 176 -10.70 15.70 1.02
N TYR A 177 -10.69 14.98 -0.10
CA TYR A 177 -11.82 14.14 -0.51
C TYR A 177 -12.02 12.93 0.41
N PHE A 178 -10.95 12.24 0.74
CA PHE A 178 -11.00 11.05 1.59
C PHE A 178 -10.71 11.33 3.06
N GLU A 179 -10.40 12.58 3.43
CA GLU A 179 -9.96 12.98 4.77
C GLU A 179 -8.78 12.13 5.24
N LEU A 180 -7.73 12.02 4.39
CA LEU A 180 -6.59 11.17 4.66
C LEU A 180 -5.78 11.66 5.86
N GLU A 181 -5.25 10.70 6.63
CA GLU A 181 -4.30 10.94 7.71
C GLU A 181 -2.87 10.65 7.26
N GLU A 182 -2.72 9.79 6.27
CA GLU A 182 -1.43 9.43 5.67
C GLU A 182 -1.56 9.33 4.14
N VAL A 183 -0.45 9.58 3.46
CA VAL A 183 -0.34 9.49 2.00
C VAL A 183 0.82 8.55 1.67
N GLN A 184 0.58 7.59 0.80
CA GLN A 184 1.67 6.83 0.21
C GLN A 184 2.32 7.70 -0.87
N HIS A 185 3.65 7.82 -0.80
CA HIS A 185 4.51 8.73 -1.58
C HIS A 185 4.35 10.21 -1.24
N GLY A 186 3.39 10.92 -1.84
CA GLY A 186 3.16 12.35 -1.62
C GLY A 186 4.26 13.27 -2.16
N ILE A 187 5.22 12.74 -2.96
CA ILE A 187 6.40 13.49 -3.41
C ILE A 187 6.05 14.62 -4.41
N GLY A 188 4.93 14.52 -5.11
CA GLY A 188 4.43 15.58 -5.98
C GLY A 188 4.08 16.88 -5.25
N ALA A 189 3.86 16.82 -3.94
CA ALA A 189 3.57 18.00 -3.14
C ALA A 189 4.68 19.07 -3.17
N VAL A 190 5.94 18.68 -3.48
CA VAL A 190 7.06 19.62 -3.54
C VAL A 190 6.99 20.64 -4.68
N GLN A 191 6.06 20.43 -5.62
CA GLN A 191 5.84 21.35 -6.74
C GLN A 191 5.17 22.66 -6.29
N ASP A 192 4.58 22.68 -5.07
CA ASP A 192 3.88 23.83 -4.52
C ASP A 192 4.17 23.97 -3.02
N ASP A 193 4.81 25.05 -2.61
CA ASP A 193 5.20 25.29 -1.23
C ASP A 193 3.98 25.50 -0.30
N GLU A 194 2.84 25.97 -0.83
CA GLU A 194 1.58 26.06 -0.06
C GLU A 194 1.02 24.67 0.25
N ILE A 195 1.19 23.71 -0.67
CA ILE A 195 0.78 22.32 -0.44
C ILE A 195 1.72 21.64 0.55
N LEU A 196 3.03 21.90 0.48
CA LEU A 196 3.94 21.42 1.53
C LEU A 196 3.53 21.96 2.91
N LYS A 197 3.24 23.26 3.00
CA LYS A 197 2.74 23.87 4.24
C LYS A 197 1.42 23.25 4.69
N TYR A 198 0.51 22.97 3.77
CA TYR A 198 -0.77 22.31 4.05
C TYR A 198 -0.53 20.92 4.68
N LEU A 199 0.39 20.10 4.15
CA LEU A 199 0.74 18.79 4.73
C LEU A 199 1.23 18.94 6.18
N VAL A 200 2.06 19.94 6.45
CA VAL A 200 2.59 20.22 7.80
C VAL A 200 1.46 20.65 8.74
N ASP A 201 0.64 21.62 8.34
CA ASP A 201 -0.46 22.18 9.16
C ASP A 201 -1.50 21.09 9.48
N LYS A 202 -1.83 20.23 8.54
CA LYS A 202 -2.74 19.09 8.70
C LYS A 202 -2.07 17.87 9.37
N LYS A 203 -0.76 17.91 9.60
CA LYS A 203 0.03 16.83 10.18
C LYS A 203 -0.05 15.52 9.37
N ILE A 204 -0.23 15.63 8.07
CA ILE A 204 -0.24 14.48 7.17
C ILE A 204 1.13 13.80 7.20
N ARG A 205 1.16 12.47 7.29
CA ARG A 205 2.36 11.69 7.12
C ARG A 205 2.49 11.25 5.67
N CYS A 206 3.68 11.37 5.09
CA CYS A 206 3.99 10.79 3.79
C CYS A 206 4.90 9.58 3.98
N ASN A 207 4.46 8.43 3.47
CA ASN A 207 5.22 7.18 3.48
C ASN A 207 5.98 7.09 2.15
N VAL A 208 7.25 7.44 2.17
CA VAL A 208 8.05 7.67 0.96
C VAL A 208 8.94 6.47 0.68
N THR A 209 8.98 6.04 -0.58
CA THR A 209 9.74 4.89 -1.07
C THR A 209 10.80 5.32 -2.08
N PRO A 210 11.93 5.93 -1.66
CA PRO A 210 12.87 6.57 -2.58
C PRO A 210 13.44 5.63 -3.64
N ALA A 211 13.75 4.38 -3.28
CA ALA A 211 14.24 3.39 -4.21
C ALA A 211 13.18 3.04 -5.28
N SER A 212 11.93 2.81 -4.86
CA SER A 212 10.82 2.54 -5.75
C SER A 212 10.55 3.71 -6.70
N ASN A 213 10.51 4.95 -6.17
CA ASN A 213 10.27 6.14 -6.98
C ASN A 213 11.31 6.31 -8.10
N VAL A 214 12.58 5.94 -7.82
CA VAL A 214 13.64 5.95 -8.84
C VAL A 214 13.49 4.77 -9.80
N MET A 215 13.18 3.57 -9.31
CA MET A 215 13.01 2.38 -10.14
C MET A 215 11.82 2.51 -11.10
N LEU A 216 10.74 3.15 -10.66
CA LEU A 216 9.53 3.40 -11.46
C LEU A 216 9.59 4.68 -12.29
N THR A 217 10.74 5.35 -12.32
CA THR A 217 10.96 6.61 -13.08
C THR A 217 10.09 7.80 -12.64
N ALA A 218 9.46 7.72 -11.47
CA ALA A 218 8.82 8.89 -10.86
C ALA A 218 9.84 9.97 -10.50
N VAL A 219 11.07 9.55 -10.19
CA VAL A 219 12.25 10.40 -9.99
C VAL A 219 13.40 9.86 -10.84
N ASP A 220 14.17 10.76 -11.47
CA ASP A 220 15.24 10.37 -12.39
C ASP A 220 16.42 9.68 -11.68
N LYS A 221 16.78 10.10 -10.47
CA LYS A 221 17.85 9.52 -9.65
C LYS A 221 17.70 9.91 -8.19
N LEU A 222 18.33 9.14 -7.30
CA LEU A 222 18.17 9.31 -5.85
C LEU A 222 18.63 10.70 -5.34
N GLU A 223 19.68 11.26 -5.95
CA GLU A 223 20.20 12.58 -5.58
C GLU A 223 19.20 13.71 -5.84
N ASN A 224 18.27 13.52 -6.80
CA ASN A 224 17.22 14.48 -7.14
C ASN A 224 15.91 14.19 -6.41
N HIS A 225 15.88 13.18 -5.52
CA HIS A 225 14.67 12.81 -4.81
C HIS A 225 14.20 13.94 -3.88
N PRO A 226 12.92 14.36 -3.94
CA PRO A 226 12.43 15.53 -3.22
C PRO A 226 12.30 15.36 -1.71
N ILE A 227 12.62 14.18 -1.16
CA ILE A 227 12.48 13.86 0.27
C ILE A 227 13.19 14.90 1.17
N ARG A 228 14.34 15.43 0.73
CA ARG A 228 15.07 16.47 1.47
C ARG A 228 14.25 17.76 1.58
N LYS A 229 13.63 18.20 0.49
CA LYS A 229 12.75 19.39 0.50
C LYS A 229 11.54 19.17 1.41
N MET A 230 10.94 17.98 1.38
CA MET A 230 9.82 17.62 2.27
C MET A 230 10.25 17.65 3.75
N TYR A 231 11.40 17.07 4.07
CA TYR A 231 11.94 17.05 5.42
C TYR A 231 12.23 18.45 5.94
N ASP A 232 12.91 19.29 5.15
CA ASP A 232 13.27 20.66 5.53
C ASP A 232 12.02 21.54 5.69
N ALA A 233 10.94 21.26 4.98
CA ALA A 233 9.64 21.91 5.15
C ALA A 233 8.91 21.45 6.44
N GLY A 234 9.35 20.37 7.10
CA GLY A 234 8.74 19.85 8.32
C GLY A 234 7.62 18.83 8.09
N VAL A 235 7.48 18.25 6.88
CA VAL A 235 6.53 17.18 6.59
C VAL A 235 6.89 15.94 7.41
N ARG A 236 5.90 15.27 7.98
CA ARG A 236 6.10 13.99 8.67
C ARG A 236 6.39 12.91 7.63
N LEU A 237 7.53 12.25 7.76
CA LEU A 237 7.99 11.24 6.81
C LEU A 237 8.18 9.88 7.48
N THR A 238 7.84 8.82 6.74
CA THR A 238 8.33 7.46 6.95
C THR A 238 9.08 7.08 5.67
N ILE A 239 10.23 6.45 5.80
CA ILE A 239 10.97 5.88 4.68
C ILE A 239 10.66 4.39 4.66
N CYS A 240 10.12 3.91 3.50
CA CYS A 240 9.74 2.51 3.29
C CYS A 240 10.65 1.85 2.25
#